data_a0eeed9aab92b3a78c5905b392ab14f8
#
_entry.id   a0eeed9aab92b3a78c5905b392ab14f8
#
_cell.length_a   1.000
_cell.length_b   1.000
_cell.length_c   1.000
_cell.angle_alpha   90.00
_cell.angle_beta   90.00
_cell.angle_gamma   90.00
#
_symmetry.space_group_name_H-M   'P 1'
#
loop_
_entity.id
_entity.type
_entity.pdbx_description
1 polymer ?
#
loop_
_entity_poly.entity_id
_entity_poly.type
_entity_poly.pdbx_seq_one_letter_code
_entity_poly.pdbx_strand_id
1 'polypeptide(L)'
;RKESSAASDVYKRQVYDCRFVLDYYRLTGDGRLLFGGGANYSGRDSRDIAGELRPCIERTFPQLKGVPIDFQWSCAMGIVMSRIPQLGKLSGNVWYCQGYSGHGVATSHIMGEIMAKAITGDLEQFDTFAACKHIKVPLGDQLGNPMLAAGMWYYQMLEKLR
;
A
#
# COMPACT_ATOMS: atom_id res chain seq x y z
N ARG A 1 28.83 23.83 0.25
CA ARG A 1 27.59 24.52 -0.15
C ARG A 1 26.45 23.89 0.62
N LYS A 2 25.81 24.64 1.52
CA LYS A 2 24.54 24.20 2.11
C LYS A 2 23.51 24.17 0.98
N GLU A 3 22.99 23.00 0.66
CA GLU A 3 21.80 22.88 -0.20
C GLU A 3 20.69 23.73 0.41
N SER A 4 20.00 24.52 -0.43
CA SER A 4 18.87 25.30 0.05
C SER A 4 17.81 24.34 0.58
N SER A 5 17.13 24.69 1.68
CA SER A 5 16.09 23.86 2.27
C SER A 5 14.99 23.46 1.27
N ALA A 6 14.74 24.30 0.26
CA ALA A 6 13.81 24.02 -0.83
C ALA A 6 14.27 22.86 -1.73
N ALA A 7 15.58 22.71 -2.01
CA ALA A 7 16.09 21.60 -2.81
C ALA A 7 16.01 20.27 -2.04
N SER A 8 16.28 20.26 -0.71
CA SER A 8 16.17 19.07 0.11
C SER A 8 14.73 18.58 0.29
N ASP A 9 13.73 19.46 0.14
CA ASP A 9 12.32 19.08 0.27
C ASP A 9 11.76 18.41 -1.00
N VAL A 10 12.35 18.63 -2.17
CA VAL A 10 11.89 18.00 -3.41
C VAL A 10 12.02 16.48 -3.36
N TYR A 11 13.09 15.97 -2.75
CA TYR A 11 13.29 14.51 -2.60
C TYR A 11 12.35 13.84 -1.60
N LYS A 12 11.74 14.62 -0.71
CA LYS A 12 10.85 14.11 0.34
C LYS A 12 9.38 14.08 -0.07
N ARG A 13 9.04 14.75 -1.18
CA ARG A 13 7.65 14.84 -1.65
C ARG A 13 7.33 13.69 -2.58
N GLN A 14 6.26 12.98 -2.30
CA GLN A 14 5.67 12.02 -3.19
C GLN A 14 4.50 12.65 -3.92
N VAL A 15 4.45 12.47 -5.22
CA VAL A 15 3.33 12.86 -6.08
C VAL A 15 2.51 11.61 -6.38
N TYR A 16 1.21 11.75 -6.45
CA TYR A 16 0.29 10.69 -6.86
C TYR A 16 -0.86 11.28 -7.68
N ASP A 17 -1.43 10.47 -8.56
CA ASP A 17 -2.60 10.85 -9.33
C ASP A 17 -3.91 10.53 -8.57
N CYS A 18 -5.05 10.83 -9.18
CA CYS A 18 -6.38 10.63 -8.59
C CYS A 18 -7.11 9.39 -9.11
N ARG A 19 -6.42 8.48 -9.82
CA ARG A 19 -7.03 7.25 -10.32
C ARG A 19 -7.37 6.28 -9.20
N PHE A 20 -8.33 5.41 -9.44
CA PHE A 20 -8.77 4.41 -8.46
C PHE A 20 -7.61 3.47 -8.05
N VAL A 21 -6.79 3.03 -9.01
CA VAL A 21 -5.47 2.43 -8.76
C VAL A 21 -4.45 3.48 -9.19
N LEU A 22 -4.02 4.27 -8.21
CA LEU A 22 -3.19 5.44 -8.43
C LEU A 22 -1.76 5.08 -8.83
N ASP A 23 -1.18 5.90 -9.69
CA ASP A 23 0.26 5.94 -9.89
C ASP A 23 0.86 6.95 -8.91
N TYR A 24 2.02 6.63 -8.34
CA TYR A 24 2.73 7.51 -7.43
C TYR A 24 4.22 7.48 -7.74
N TYR A 25 4.87 8.61 -7.57
CA TYR A 25 6.28 8.73 -7.90
C TYR A 25 6.98 9.82 -7.09
N ARG A 26 8.28 9.68 -6.97
CA ARG A 26 9.18 10.68 -6.37
C ARG A 26 10.59 10.51 -6.91
N LEU A 27 11.42 11.53 -6.72
CA LEU A 27 12.86 11.38 -6.89
C LEU A 27 13.49 10.80 -5.62
N THR A 28 14.49 9.97 -5.81
CA THR A 28 15.38 9.52 -4.74
C THR A 28 16.51 10.54 -4.53
N GLY A 29 17.23 10.45 -3.40
CA GLY A 29 18.32 11.37 -3.10
C GLY A 29 19.49 11.32 -4.10
N ASP A 30 19.63 10.21 -4.83
CA ASP A 30 20.61 10.01 -5.90
C ASP A 30 20.09 10.39 -7.29
N GLY A 31 18.92 11.02 -7.36
CA GLY A 31 18.35 11.57 -8.60
C GLY A 31 17.62 10.55 -9.50
N ARG A 32 17.37 9.34 -9.03
CA ARG A 32 16.56 8.34 -9.76
C ARG A 32 15.07 8.59 -9.56
N LEU A 33 14.28 8.22 -10.56
CA LEU A 33 12.82 8.17 -10.44
C LEU A 33 12.41 6.86 -9.77
N LEU A 34 11.75 6.97 -8.62
CA LEU A 34 11.00 5.89 -8.01
C LEU A 34 9.55 6.02 -8.46
N PHE A 35 9.04 5.00 -9.16
CA PHE A 35 7.68 4.99 -9.67
C PHE A 35 6.96 3.74 -9.16
N GLY A 36 5.79 3.92 -8.62
CA GLY A 36 4.93 2.83 -8.17
C GLY A 36 3.52 3.00 -8.72
N GLY A 37 2.82 1.91 -8.85
CA GLY A 37 1.46 1.88 -9.36
C GLY A 37 1.02 0.46 -9.61
N GLY A 38 -0.18 0.33 -10.18
CA GLY A 38 -0.77 -0.96 -10.44
C GLY A 38 -1.12 -1.74 -9.17
N ALA A 39 -1.97 -2.72 -9.31
CA ALA A 39 -2.25 -3.69 -8.27
C ALA A 39 -2.73 -4.99 -8.92
N ASN A 40 -2.19 -6.10 -8.47
CA ASN A 40 -2.61 -7.42 -8.90
C ASN A 40 -3.46 -8.05 -7.80
N TYR A 41 -4.74 -8.21 -8.06
CA TYR A 41 -5.71 -8.77 -7.09
C TYR A 41 -5.88 -10.28 -7.20
N SER A 42 -5.13 -10.94 -8.11
CA SER A 42 -5.20 -12.39 -8.29
C SER A 42 -4.53 -13.18 -7.15
N GLY A 43 -3.78 -12.53 -6.28
CA GLY A 43 -2.94 -13.17 -5.27
C GLY A 43 -1.67 -13.81 -5.82
N ARG A 44 -1.32 -13.56 -7.09
CA ARG A 44 -0.10 -14.06 -7.72
C ARG A 44 0.87 -12.92 -7.94
N ASP A 45 2.15 -13.19 -7.77
CA ASP A 45 3.19 -12.21 -8.10
C ASP A 45 3.26 -11.97 -9.61
N SER A 46 3.45 -10.72 -10.01
CA SER A 46 3.76 -10.39 -11.40
C SER A 46 5.16 -10.88 -11.75
N ARG A 47 5.32 -11.42 -12.94
CA ARG A 47 6.62 -11.86 -13.47
C ARG A 47 7.39 -10.73 -14.16
N ASP A 48 6.70 -9.68 -14.59
CA ASP A 48 7.28 -8.54 -15.31
C ASP A 48 6.63 -7.22 -14.85
N ILE A 49 7.04 -6.78 -13.68
CA ILE A 49 6.56 -5.54 -13.08
C ILE A 49 6.98 -4.33 -13.92
N ALA A 50 8.20 -4.36 -14.45
CA ALA A 50 8.72 -3.29 -15.29
C ALA A 50 7.89 -3.14 -16.57
N GLY A 51 7.55 -4.23 -17.24
CA GLY A 51 6.68 -4.21 -18.42
C GLY A 51 5.27 -3.73 -18.13
N GLU A 52 4.70 -4.11 -16.98
CA GLU A 52 3.36 -3.67 -16.57
C GLU A 52 3.32 -2.15 -16.25
N LEU A 53 4.36 -1.61 -15.61
CA LEU A 53 4.41 -0.20 -15.22
C LEU A 53 4.93 0.73 -16.32
N ARG A 54 5.67 0.22 -17.30
CA ARG A 54 6.27 1.04 -18.37
C ARG A 54 5.27 1.93 -19.10
N PRO A 55 4.08 1.46 -19.51
CA PRO A 55 3.08 2.33 -20.14
C PRO A 55 2.64 3.49 -19.24
N CYS A 56 2.58 3.27 -17.92
CA CYS A 56 2.23 4.31 -16.96
C CYS A 56 3.35 5.35 -16.82
N ILE A 57 4.60 4.88 -16.74
CA ILE A 57 5.79 5.75 -16.68
C ILE A 57 5.87 6.61 -17.94
N GLU A 58 5.78 6.02 -19.11
CA GLU A 58 5.91 6.72 -20.40
C GLU A 58 4.76 7.68 -20.68
N ARG A 59 3.57 7.39 -20.18
CA ARG A 59 2.43 8.31 -20.23
C ARG A 59 2.66 9.53 -19.34
N THR A 60 3.18 9.32 -18.12
CA THR A 60 3.41 10.38 -17.15
C THR A 60 4.66 11.20 -17.50
N PHE A 61 5.70 10.52 -18.01
CA PHE A 61 7.00 11.09 -18.36
C PHE A 61 7.41 10.65 -19.78
N PRO A 62 6.86 11.23 -20.84
CA PRO A 62 7.18 10.82 -22.21
C PRO A 62 8.68 10.89 -22.56
N GLN A 63 9.42 11.78 -21.88
CA GLN A 63 10.87 11.93 -22.03
C GLN A 63 11.67 10.73 -21.51
N LEU A 64 11.06 9.85 -20.72
CA LEU A 64 11.68 8.64 -20.19
C LEU A 64 11.38 7.40 -21.04
N LYS A 65 10.80 7.58 -22.23
CA LYS A 65 10.52 6.48 -23.15
C LYS A 65 11.79 5.71 -23.47
N GLY A 66 11.74 4.38 -23.25
CA GLY A 66 12.87 3.48 -23.53
C GLY A 66 14.00 3.53 -22.52
N VAL A 67 13.94 4.38 -21.48
CA VAL A 67 14.95 4.38 -20.42
C VAL A 67 14.92 3.03 -19.68
N PRO A 68 16.08 2.41 -19.39
CA PRO A 68 16.13 1.16 -18.64
C PRO A 68 15.62 1.34 -17.21
N ILE A 69 15.02 0.28 -16.67
CA ILE A 69 14.58 0.20 -15.27
C ILE A 69 15.60 -0.65 -14.53
N ASP A 70 16.31 -0.06 -13.59
CA ASP A 70 17.39 -0.73 -12.87
C ASP A 70 16.88 -1.74 -11.84
N PHE A 71 15.76 -1.41 -11.19
CA PHE A 71 15.20 -2.23 -10.10
C PHE A 71 13.70 -2.34 -10.24
N GLN A 72 13.18 -3.51 -9.94
CA GLN A 72 11.74 -3.76 -9.87
C GLN A 72 11.43 -4.67 -8.68
N TRP A 73 10.34 -4.41 -7.99
CA TRP A 73 9.85 -5.27 -6.90
C TRP A 73 8.35 -5.09 -6.70
N SER A 74 7.74 -6.07 -6.09
CA SER A 74 6.38 -6.02 -5.57
C SER A 74 6.32 -6.62 -4.18
N CYS A 75 5.23 -6.40 -3.49
CA CYS A 75 4.95 -7.06 -2.22
C CYS A 75 3.45 -7.29 -2.07
N ALA A 76 3.10 -8.33 -1.32
CA ALA A 76 1.73 -8.56 -0.92
C ALA A 76 1.28 -7.51 0.10
N MET A 77 0.05 -7.04 -0.03
CA MET A 77 -0.55 -6.03 0.81
C MET A 77 -1.81 -6.58 1.48
N GLY A 78 -1.87 -6.52 2.81
CA GLY A 78 -3.07 -6.88 3.57
C GLY A 78 -4.13 -5.80 3.44
N ILE A 79 -5.27 -6.13 2.83
CA ILE A 79 -6.40 -5.22 2.67
C ILE A 79 -7.56 -5.70 3.53
N VAL A 80 -8.12 -4.81 4.36
CA VAL A 80 -9.33 -5.04 5.12
C VAL A 80 -10.47 -4.18 4.60
N MET A 81 -11.70 -4.71 4.63
CA MET A 81 -12.88 -4.02 4.09
C MET A 81 -13.13 -2.66 4.76
N SER A 82 -12.98 -2.60 6.07
CA SER A 82 -13.16 -1.37 6.85
C SER A 82 -12.03 -0.35 6.71
N ARG A 83 -10.89 -0.73 6.12
CA ARG A 83 -9.64 0.05 6.09
C ARG A 83 -9.04 0.35 7.46
N ILE A 84 -9.60 -0.18 8.54
CA ILE A 84 -9.08 -0.07 9.89
C ILE A 84 -8.13 -1.25 10.14
N PRO A 85 -6.89 -1.03 10.58
CA PRO A 85 -5.97 -2.11 10.91
C PRO A 85 -6.55 -3.05 11.96
N GLN A 86 -6.20 -4.31 11.86
CA GLN A 86 -6.61 -5.33 12.82
C GLN A 86 -5.52 -5.49 13.87
N LEU A 87 -5.90 -5.28 15.14
CA LEU A 87 -5.08 -5.61 16.28
C LEU A 87 -5.70 -6.75 17.03
N GLY A 88 -4.87 -7.60 17.61
CA GLY A 88 -5.37 -8.68 18.45
C GLY A 88 -4.25 -9.42 19.17
N LYS A 89 -4.71 -10.30 20.08
CA LYS A 89 -3.85 -11.23 20.80
C LYS A 89 -4.35 -12.63 20.51
N LEU A 90 -3.46 -13.47 20.06
CA LEU A 90 -3.68 -14.92 19.99
C LEU A 90 -3.42 -15.55 21.37
N SER A 91 -3.44 -16.86 21.45
CA SER A 91 -3.14 -17.58 22.70
C SER A 91 -1.73 -17.24 23.22
N GLY A 92 -1.58 -17.16 24.53
CA GLY A 92 -0.30 -16.88 25.17
C GLY A 92 0.20 -15.46 24.95
N ASN A 93 1.41 -15.31 24.44
CA ASN A 93 2.12 -14.04 24.30
C ASN A 93 2.27 -13.58 22.84
N VAL A 94 1.42 -14.06 21.96
CA VAL A 94 1.44 -13.73 20.53
C VAL A 94 0.45 -12.61 20.26
N TRP A 95 0.97 -11.45 19.87
CA TRP A 95 0.21 -10.28 19.48
C TRP A 95 0.33 -10.07 17.99
N TYR A 96 -0.70 -9.51 17.35
CA TYR A 96 -0.64 -9.22 15.93
C TYR A 96 -1.23 -7.85 15.59
N CYS A 97 -0.70 -7.26 14.55
CA CYS A 97 -1.25 -6.07 13.91
C CYS A 97 -1.06 -6.21 12.40
N GLN A 98 -2.15 -6.09 11.65
CA GLN A 98 -2.16 -6.33 10.20
C GLN A 98 -3.25 -5.54 9.49
N GLY A 99 -3.29 -5.64 8.14
CA GLY A 99 -4.38 -5.07 7.35
C GLY A 99 -4.29 -3.57 7.15
N TYR A 100 -3.09 -3.05 6.94
CA TYR A 100 -2.86 -1.60 6.77
C TYR A 100 -3.41 -1.02 5.46
N SER A 101 -3.88 -1.84 4.55
CA SER A 101 -4.62 -1.43 3.33
C SER A 101 -3.90 -0.37 2.48
N GLY A 102 -2.57 -0.46 2.38
CA GLY A 102 -1.73 0.46 1.61
C GLY A 102 -1.20 1.68 2.39
N HIS A 103 -1.61 1.89 3.63
CA HIS A 103 -1.18 3.03 4.47
C HIS A 103 -0.19 2.62 5.57
N GLY A 104 0.54 1.51 5.38
CA GLY A 104 1.37 0.88 6.41
C GLY A 104 2.49 1.75 6.95
N VAL A 105 3.11 2.60 6.14
CA VAL A 105 4.29 3.38 6.57
C VAL A 105 3.95 4.28 7.77
N ALA A 106 2.90 5.09 7.68
CA ALA A 106 2.49 5.95 8.78
C ALA A 106 1.77 5.17 9.89
N THR A 107 0.83 4.31 9.49
CA THR A 107 -0.06 3.61 10.42
C THR A 107 0.69 2.61 11.30
N SER A 108 1.73 1.93 10.78
CA SER A 108 2.50 0.96 11.56
C SER A 108 3.23 1.58 12.76
N HIS A 109 3.63 2.84 12.68
CA HIS A 109 4.25 3.54 13.81
C HIS A 109 3.26 3.73 14.95
N ILE A 110 2.05 4.23 14.64
CA ILE A 110 0.99 4.44 15.64
C ILE A 110 0.55 3.10 16.23
N MET A 111 0.33 2.09 15.37
CA MET A 111 -0.07 0.77 15.81
C MET A 111 1.02 0.08 16.64
N GLY A 112 2.29 0.30 16.30
CA GLY A 112 3.43 -0.18 17.08
C GLY A 112 3.49 0.44 18.48
N GLU A 113 3.19 1.74 18.60
CA GLU A 113 3.10 2.40 19.90
C GLU A 113 1.95 1.82 20.75
N ILE A 114 0.76 1.65 20.16
CA ILE A 114 -0.39 1.05 20.83
C ILE A 114 -0.07 -0.38 21.31
N MET A 115 0.57 -1.17 20.46
CA MET A 115 0.99 -2.53 20.82
C MET A 115 2.02 -2.54 21.95
N ALA A 116 3.00 -1.64 21.92
CA ALA A 116 4.00 -1.53 22.98
C ALA A 116 3.36 -1.18 24.34
N LYS A 117 2.43 -0.22 24.35
CA LYS A 117 1.65 0.13 25.54
C LYS A 117 0.84 -1.05 26.05
N ALA A 118 0.15 -1.77 25.14
CA ALA A 118 -0.66 -2.93 25.52
C ALA A 118 0.19 -4.05 26.15
N ILE A 119 1.37 -4.33 25.62
CA ILE A 119 2.29 -5.33 26.16
C ILE A 119 2.79 -4.94 27.55
N THR A 120 2.90 -3.66 27.84
CA THR A 120 3.32 -3.13 29.15
C THR A 120 2.15 -2.93 30.13
N GLY A 121 0.92 -3.21 29.74
CA GLY A 121 -0.26 -3.23 30.61
C GLY A 121 -1.27 -2.10 30.39
N ASP A 122 -1.00 -1.15 29.49
CA ASP A 122 -1.95 -0.09 29.10
C ASP A 122 -2.76 -0.57 27.87
N LEU A 123 -3.96 -1.07 28.12
CA LEU A 123 -4.84 -1.68 27.11
C LEU A 123 -5.87 -0.71 26.51
N GLU A 124 -5.99 0.52 26.97
CA GLU A 124 -7.10 1.42 26.59
C GLU A 124 -7.23 1.61 25.08
N GLN A 125 -6.15 1.98 24.42
CA GLN A 125 -6.15 2.17 22.97
C GLN A 125 -6.23 0.83 22.22
N PHE A 126 -5.55 -0.19 22.73
CA PHE A 126 -5.60 -1.52 22.14
C PHE A 126 -7.02 -2.09 22.11
N ASP A 127 -7.73 -2.03 23.22
CA ASP A 127 -9.10 -2.53 23.34
C ASP A 127 -10.06 -1.79 22.42
N THR A 128 -9.86 -0.49 22.23
CA THR A 128 -10.63 0.32 21.29
C THR A 128 -10.50 -0.20 19.86
N PHE A 129 -9.28 -0.48 19.39
CA PHE A 129 -9.06 -1.03 18.06
C PHE A 129 -9.44 -2.49 17.95
N ALA A 130 -9.17 -3.30 18.97
CA ALA A 130 -9.52 -4.72 19.00
C ALA A 130 -11.05 -4.95 18.99
N ALA A 131 -11.83 -3.99 19.53
CA ALA A 131 -13.29 -4.02 19.48
C ALA A 131 -13.87 -3.69 18.09
N CYS A 132 -13.08 -3.16 17.15
CA CYS A 132 -13.55 -2.88 15.80
C CYS A 132 -13.97 -4.17 15.09
N LYS A 133 -15.23 -4.24 14.66
CA LYS A 133 -15.74 -5.39 13.93
C LYS A 133 -15.21 -5.42 12.51
N HIS A 134 -14.55 -6.50 12.16
CA HIS A 134 -14.10 -6.76 10.81
C HIS A 134 -15.02 -7.75 10.11
N ILE A 135 -15.40 -7.44 8.86
CA ILE A 135 -16.22 -8.31 8.04
C ILE A 135 -15.36 -9.51 7.64
N LYS A 136 -15.83 -10.70 8.02
CA LYS A 136 -15.22 -11.95 7.56
C LYS A 136 -15.75 -12.26 6.17
N VAL A 137 -14.85 -12.39 5.19
CA VAL A 137 -15.22 -12.85 3.86
C VAL A 137 -15.51 -14.35 3.93
N PRO A 138 -16.71 -14.80 3.58
CA PRO A 138 -17.00 -16.23 3.56
C PRO A 138 -16.04 -16.94 2.59
N LEU A 139 -15.49 -18.07 3.00
CA LEU A 139 -14.47 -18.81 2.23
C LEU A 139 -13.28 -17.93 1.81
N GLY A 140 -12.86 -17.00 2.69
CA GLY A 140 -11.83 -15.98 2.40
C GLY A 140 -10.53 -16.55 1.84
N ASP A 141 -10.13 -17.72 2.29
CA ASP A 141 -8.94 -18.42 1.82
C ASP A 141 -9.05 -18.88 0.34
N GLN A 142 -10.27 -19.14 -0.14
CA GLN A 142 -10.53 -19.66 -1.48
C GLN A 142 -11.12 -18.61 -2.42
N LEU A 143 -12.04 -17.79 -1.93
CA LEU A 143 -12.81 -16.83 -2.72
C LEU A 143 -12.40 -15.36 -2.51
N GLY A 144 -11.62 -15.06 -1.47
CA GLY A 144 -11.25 -13.69 -1.13
C GLY A 144 -10.57 -12.95 -2.28
N ASN A 145 -9.54 -13.54 -2.88
CA ASN A 145 -8.83 -12.93 -4.02
C ASN A 145 -9.72 -12.83 -5.28
N PRO A 146 -10.45 -13.87 -5.73
CA PRO A 146 -11.36 -13.75 -6.87
C PRO A 146 -12.47 -12.70 -6.66
N MET A 147 -13.07 -12.62 -5.49
CA MET A 147 -14.10 -11.62 -5.16
C MET A 147 -13.52 -10.21 -5.17
N LEU A 148 -12.34 -10.03 -4.58
CA LEU A 148 -11.63 -8.76 -4.61
C LEU A 148 -11.29 -8.35 -6.04
N ALA A 149 -10.75 -9.26 -6.84
CA ALA A 149 -10.42 -9.02 -8.24
C ALA A 149 -11.66 -8.60 -9.07
N ALA A 150 -12.79 -9.28 -8.89
CA ALA A 150 -14.04 -8.93 -9.55
C ALA A 150 -14.55 -7.54 -9.14
N GLY A 151 -14.53 -7.21 -7.85
CA GLY A 151 -14.90 -5.89 -7.35
C GLY A 151 -13.99 -4.78 -7.89
N MET A 152 -12.71 -5.00 -7.92
CA MET A 152 -11.74 -4.03 -8.45
C MET A 152 -11.88 -3.83 -9.96
N TRP A 153 -12.12 -4.91 -10.71
CA TRP A 153 -12.41 -4.83 -12.13
C TRP A 153 -13.69 -4.01 -12.42
N TYR A 154 -14.72 -4.22 -11.62
CA TYR A 154 -15.96 -3.45 -11.71
C TYR A 154 -15.73 -1.94 -11.53
N TYR A 155 -14.97 -1.54 -10.48
CA TYR A 155 -14.66 -0.13 -10.26
C TYR A 155 -13.75 0.48 -11.32
N GLN A 156 -12.78 -0.27 -11.85
CA GLN A 156 -11.96 0.18 -12.98
C GLN A 156 -12.80 0.39 -14.26
N MET A 157 -13.81 -0.45 -14.47
CA MET A 157 -14.74 -0.29 -15.59
C MET A 157 -15.58 0.96 -15.43
N LEU A 158 -16.09 1.24 -14.24
CA LEU A 158 -16.82 2.48 -13.94
C LEU A 158 -15.96 3.74 -14.15
N GLU A 159 -14.68 3.68 -13.81
CA GLU A 159 -13.75 4.80 -14.01
C GLU A 159 -13.54 5.12 -15.50
N LYS A 160 -13.50 4.10 -16.37
CA LYS A 160 -13.37 4.28 -17.82
C LYS A 160 -14.62 4.83 -18.48
N LEU A 161 -15.77 4.72 -17.83
CA LEU A 161 -17.06 5.21 -18.34
C LEU A 161 -17.37 6.65 -17.90
N ARG A 162 -16.57 7.23 -17.03
CA ARG A 162 -16.63 8.64 -16.60
C ARG A 162 -15.68 9.51 -17.39
#